data_8eb18583b6d3042176a4c08aa7a41750
#
_entry.id   8eb18583b6d3042176a4c08aa7a41750
#
_cell.length_a   1.000
_cell.length_b   1.000
_cell.length_c   1.000
_cell.angle_alpha   90.00
_cell.angle_beta   90.00
_cell.angle_gamma   90.00
#
_symmetry.space_group_name_H-M   'P 1'
#
loop_
_entity.id
_entity.type
_entity.pdbx_description
1 polymer ?
#
loop_
_entity_poly.entity_id
_entity_poly.type
_entity_poly.pdbx_seq_one_letter_code
_entity_poly.pdbx_strand_id
1 'polypeptide(L)'
;MLNNKVWNFQLSDTLKDLKVLRYKNNDKFDWHADYDKGEESINKLTCLIQLSDESEFEGGDLHLAFTNDGEFFKTPYKKGYVLVFPSFVSHMVTELTSGERYIMREIITGEPFK
;
A
#
# COMPACT_ATOMS: atom_id res chain seq x y z
N MET A 1 18.28 -3.91 -6.09
CA MET A 1 16.98 -3.52 -5.52
C MET A 1 15.86 -4.27 -6.23
N LEU A 2 14.78 -4.58 -5.54
CA LEU A 2 13.66 -5.34 -6.10
C LEU A 2 13.08 -4.72 -7.37
N ASN A 3 12.97 -3.39 -7.41
CA ASN A 3 12.45 -2.68 -8.58
C ASN A 3 13.18 -3.07 -9.88
N ASN A 4 14.50 -3.09 -9.84
CA ASN A 4 15.31 -3.38 -11.03
C ASN A 4 15.14 -4.82 -11.52
N LYS A 5 14.75 -5.74 -10.64
CA LYS A 5 14.57 -7.16 -10.96
C LYS A 5 13.16 -7.48 -11.44
N VAL A 6 12.15 -6.75 -10.95
CA VAL A 6 10.74 -7.09 -11.16
C VAL A 6 10.03 -6.06 -12.03
N TRP A 7 10.11 -4.78 -11.70
CA TRP A 7 9.32 -3.74 -12.35
C TRP A 7 10.13 -2.80 -13.22
N ASN A 8 11.42 -2.62 -12.92
CA ASN A 8 12.35 -1.78 -13.68
C ASN A 8 11.82 -0.35 -13.91
N PHE A 9 11.21 0.25 -12.90
CA PHE A 9 10.76 1.63 -12.97
C PHE A 9 11.94 2.59 -12.88
N GLN A 10 11.81 3.76 -13.51
CA GLN A 10 12.78 4.86 -13.36
C GLN A 10 12.45 5.58 -12.05
N LEU A 11 13.22 5.29 -11.00
CA LEU A 11 13.00 5.84 -9.67
C LEU A 11 13.85 7.07 -9.42
N SER A 12 13.32 8.02 -8.69
CA SER A 12 14.07 9.16 -8.17
C SER A 12 14.53 8.86 -6.75
N ASP A 13 15.53 9.62 -6.29
CA ASP A 13 16.07 9.47 -4.94
C ASP A 13 15.16 10.13 -3.89
N THR A 14 14.20 10.92 -4.34
CA THR A 14 13.31 11.65 -3.44
C THR A 14 12.15 10.79 -3.00
N LEU A 15 11.97 10.66 -1.69
CA LEU A 15 10.82 10.00 -1.10
C LEU A 15 9.65 10.97 -1.05
N LYS A 16 8.45 10.45 -1.32
CA LYS A 16 7.21 11.21 -1.26
C LYS A 16 6.28 10.57 -0.23
N ASP A 17 5.67 11.42 0.60
CA ASP A 17 4.58 10.98 1.50
C ASP A 17 4.93 9.82 2.44
N LEU A 18 6.05 9.93 3.16
CA LEU A 18 6.28 9.01 4.27
C LEU A 18 5.29 9.36 5.39
N LYS A 19 4.39 8.43 5.70
CA LYS A 19 3.34 8.64 6.71
C LYS A 19 3.18 7.42 7.59
N VAL A 20 2.82 7.66 8.85
CA VAL A 20 2.29 6.63 9.73
C VAL A 20 0.79 6.75 9.74
N LEU A 21 0.11 5.67 9.33
CA LEU A 21 -1.34 5.61 9.27
C LEU A 21 -1.86 4.84 10.48
N ARG A 22 -2.86 5.41 11.14
CA ARG A 22 -3.53 4.77 12.27
C ARG A 22 -4.95 4.43 11.86
N TYR A 23 -5.28 3.13 11.91
CA TYR A 23 -6.64 2.65 11.76
C TYR A 23 -7.20 2.32 13.13
N LYS A 24 -8.37 2.82 13.42
CA LYS A 24 -9.09 2.58 14.67
C LYS A 24 -10.51 2.13 14.36
N ASN A 25 -11.32 1.88 15.37
CA ASN A 25 -12.64 1.29 15.25
C ASN A 25 -13.45 1.91 14.11
N ASN A 26 -13.91 1.07 13.17
CA ASN A 26 -14.68 1.40 11.97
C ASN A 26 -13.91 2.12 10.86
N ASP A 27 -12.64 2.38 10.99
CA ASP A 27 -11.84 2.95 9.90
C ASP A 27 -11.68 1.91 8.78
N LYS A 28 -11.77 2.40 7.56
CA LYS A 28 -11.60 1.61 6.34
C LYS A 28 -11.08 2.50 5.23
N PHE A 29 -10.67 1.89 4.13
CA PHE A 29 -10.26 2.62 2.94
C PHE A 29 -10.76 1.86 1.72
N ASP A 30 -11.67 2.45 0.95
CA ASP A 30 -12.25 1.79 -0.21
C ASP A 30 -11.21 1.59 -1.32
N TRP A 31 -11.57 0.79 -2.32
CA TRP A 31 -10.71 0.50 -3.46
C TRP A 31 -10.16 1.78 -4.10
N HIS A 32 -8.85 1.84 -4.22
CA HIS A 32 -8.15 2.98 -4.84
C HIS A 32 -6.77 2.53 -5.32
N ALA A 33 -6.15 3.37 -6.13
CA ALA A 33 -4.75 3.24 -6.50
C ALA A 33 -4.00 4.48 -6.03
N ASP A 34 -2.73 4.34 -5.75
CA ASP A 34 -1.87 5.46 -5.37
C ASP A 34 -1.27 6.15 -6.61
N TYR A 35 -1.81 5.83 -7.76
CA TYR A 35 -1.45 6.38 -9.05
C TYR A 35 -2.66 7.03 -9.68
N ASP A 36 -2.47 8.22 -10.25
CA ASP A 36 -3.47 8.91 -11.05
C ASP A 36 -2.78 9.64 -12.19
N LYS A 37 -3.56 10.22 -13.10
CA LYS A 37 -3.03 11.10 -14.14
C LYS A 37 -2.64 12.44 -13.50
N GLY A 38 -1.65 13.12 -14.06
CA GLY A 38 -1.17 14.39 -13.51
C GLY A 38 -0.05 14.16 -12.50
N GLU A 39 -0.12 14.85 -11.35
CA GLU A 39 0.97 14.82 -10.37
C GLU A 39 1.23 13.43 -9.81
N GLU A 40 0.18 12.63 -9.61
CA GLU A 40 0.33 11.29 -9.03
C GLU A 40 0.88 10.27 -10.03
N SER A 41 1.01 10.64 -11.31
CA SER A 41 1.64 9.76 -12.31
C SER A 41 3.11 9.47 -12.03
N ILE A 42 3.75 10.24 -11.15
CA ILE A 42 5.12 10.00 -10.72
C ILE A 42 5.22 8.97 -9.60
N ASN A 43 4.12 8.58 -8.98
CA ASN A 43 4.11 7.54 -7.95
C ASN A 43 4.36 6.18 -8.61
N LYS A 44 5.41 5.49 -8.20
CA LYS A 44 5.83 4.24 -8.83
C LYS A 44 5.65 3.03 -7.94
N LEU A 45 6.12 3.12 -6.72
CA LEU A 45 6.04 2.03 -5.75
C LEU A 45 5.40 2.52 -4.47
N THR A 46 4.51 1.70 -3.94
CA THR A 46 3.94 1.88 -2.61
C THR A 46 4.54 0.83 -1.69
N CYS A 47 5.11 1.28 -0.57
CA CYS A 47 5.68 0.42 0.46
C CYS A 47 4.83 0.56 1.71
N LEU A 48 4.40 -0.57 2.25
CA LEU A 48 3.65 -0.62 3.50
C LEU A 48 4.40 -1.48 4.49
N ILE A 49 4.61 -0.95 5.70
CA ILE A 49 5.29 -1.65 6.77
C ILE A 49 4.30 -1.84 7.91
N GLN A 50 4.05 -3.08 8.28
CA GLN A 50 3.17 -3.40 9.41
C GLN A 50 3.88 -3.08 10.72
N LEU A 51 3.36 -2.13 11.48
CA LEU A 51 3.93 -1.70 12.75
C LEU A 51 3.26 -2.39 13.95
N SER A 52 1.99 -2.74 13.83
CA SER A 52 1.24 -3.40 14.88
C SER A 52 1.40 -4.91 14.83
N ASP A 53 1.34 -5.57 15.99
CA ASP A 53 1.24 -7.01 16.05
C ASP A 53 -0.19 -7.44 15.66
N GLU A 54 -0.30 -8.58 14.99
CA GLU A 54 -1.59 -9.10 14.52
C GLU A 54 -2.58 -9.39 15.67
N SER A 55 -2.09 -9.56 16.88
CA SER A 55 -2.92 -9.76 18.08
C SER A 55 -3.57 -8.48 18.59
N GLU A 56 -3.15 -7.31 18.10
CA GLU A 56 -3.59 -6.01 18.60
C GLU A 56 -4.86 -5.50 17.94
N PHE A 57 -5.33 -6.16 16.86
CA PHE A 57 -6.48 -5.69 16.09
C PHE A 57 -7.18 -6.83 15.37
N GLU A 58 -8.43 -6.57 14.94
CA GLU A 58 -9.20 -7.45 14.07
C GLU A 58 -9.79 -6.64 12.93
N GLY A 59 -9.93 -7.27 11.77
CA GLY A 59 -10.34 -6.57 10.55
C GLY A 59 -9.20 -5.75 9.97
N GLY A 60 -9.54 -4.74 9.21
CA GLY A 60 -8.52 -3.89 8.60
C GLY A 60 -7.61 -4.64 7.63
N ASP A 61 -8.14 -5.65 6.94
CA ASP A 61 -7.35 -6.45 5.99
C ASP A 61 -7.04 -5.65 4.73
N LEU A 62 -5.82 -5.78 4.24
CA LEU A 62 -5.41 -5.18 2.98
C LEU A 62 -5.62 -6.17 1.84
N HIS A 63 -6.42 -5.78 0.87
CA HIS A 63 -6.69 -6.55 -0.35
C HIS A 63 -6.08 -5.85 -1.55
N LEU A 64 -5.41 -6.62 -2.41
CA LEU A 64 -4.84 -6.14 -3.67
C LEU A 64 -5.55 -6.79 -4.84
N ALA A 65 -5.86 -6.01 -5.87
CA ALA A 65 -6.44 -6.51 -7.11
C ALA A 65 -5.51 -6.21 -8.28
N PHE A 66 -5.03 -7.25 -8.94
CA PHE A 66 -4.12 -7.13 -10.09
C PHE A 66 -4.86 -7.21 -11.42
N THR A 67 -6.13 -7.63 -11.39
CA THR A 67 -6.96 -7.80 -12.59
C THR A 67 -8.33 -7.19 -12.36
N ASN A 68 -9.12 -7.06 -13.44
CA ASN A 68 -10.47 -6.47 -13.39
C ASN A 68 -11.58 -7.51 -13.25
N ASP A 69 -11.26 -8.75 -12.92
CA ASP A 69 -12.22 -9.84 -12.84
C ASP A 69 -12.91 -9.99 -11.48
N GLY A 70 -12.64 -9.08 -10.56
CA GLY A 70 -13.20 -9.10 -9.21
C GLY A 70 -12.42 -9.95 -8.24
N GLU A 71 -11.38 -10.63 -8.67
CA GLU A 71 -10.51 -11.39 -7.76
C GLU A 71 -9.53 -10.46 -7.06
N PHE A 72 -9.23 -10.80 -5.82
CA PHE A 72 -8.29 -10.04 -5.03
C PHE A 72 -7.43 -10.96 -4.17
N PHE A 73 -6.29 -10.44 -3.77
CA PHE A 73 -5.33 -11.13 -2.92
C PHE A 73 -5.34 -10.46 -1.54
N LYS A 74 -5.62 -11.26 -0.50
CA LYS A 74 -5.51 -10.79 0.88
C LYS A 74 -4.06 -10.92 1.33
N THR A 75 -3.44 -9.81 1.70
CA THR A 75 -2.04 -9.83 2.12
C THR A 75 -1.89 -10.36 3.54
N PRO A 76 -0.83 -11.12 3.81
CA PRO A 76 -0.50 -11.45 5.20
C PRO A 76 -0.01 -10.20 5.93
N TYR A 77 -0.26 -10.15 7.23
CA TYR A 77 0.23 -9.05 8.04
C TYR A 77 0.77 -9.56 9.36
N LYS A 78 2.05 -9.41 9.54
CA LYS A 78 2.73 -9.63 10.81
C LYS A 78 3.59 -8.41 11.09
N LYS A 79 3.81 -8.12 12.36
CA LYS A 79 4.66 -7.00 12.75
C LYS A 79 6.02 -7.09 12.03
N GLY A 80 6.41 -6.01 11.39
CA GLY A 80 7.66 -5.91 10.66
C GLY A 80 7.60 -6.36 9.20
N TYR A 81 6.48 -6.93 8.74
CA TYR A 81 6.33 -7.27 7.33
C TYR A 81 6.33 -6.01 6.47
N VAL A 82 7.05 -6.10 5.37
CA VAL A 82 7.11 -5.04 4.36
C VAL A 82 6.45 -5.56 3.09
N LEU A 83 5.46 -4.81 2.62
CA LEU A 83 4.79 -5.09 1.36
C LEU A 83 5.13 -4.00 0.36
N VAL A 84 5.57 -4.38 -0.82
CA VAL A 84 5.91 -3.43 -1.89
C VAL A 84 5.13 -3.81 -3.14
N PHE A 85 4.42 -2.85 -3.72
CA PHE A 85 3.69 -3.07 -4.96
C PHE A 85 3.69 -1.80 -5.81
N PRO A 86 3.49 -1.94 -7.14
CA PRO A 86 3.35 -0.76 -8.00
C PRO A 86 2.19 0.12 -7.56
N SER A 87 2.39 1.43 -7.53
CA SER A 87 1.37 2.35 -7.02
C SER A 87 0.07 2.33 -7.83
N PHE A 88 0.08 1.82 -9.07
CA PHE A 88 -1.13 1.71 -9.88
C PHE A 88 -1.99 0.49 -9.51
N VAL A 89 -1.52 -0.40 -8.65
CA VAL A 89 -2.30 -1.57 -8.23
C VAL A 89 -3.44 -1.12 -7.34
N SER A 90 -4.66 -1.54 -7.70
CA SER A 90 -5.85 -1.24 -6.91
C SER A 90 -5.80 -1.99 -5.58
N HIS A 91 -6.10 -1.30 -4.50
CA HIS A 91 -6.08 -1.90 -3.16
C HIS A 91 -7.12 -1.26 -2.27
N MET A 92 -7.47 -1.97 -1.21
CA MET A 92 -8.44 -1.49 -0.23
C MET A 92 -8.10 -2.04 1.15
N VAL A 93 -8.59 -1.36 2.18
CA VAL A 93 -8.48 -1.83 3.56
C VAL A 93 -9.88 -2.04 4.09
N THR A 94 -10.18 -3.25 4.56
CA THR A 94 -11.49 -3.56 5.14
C THR A 94 -11.67 -2.86 6.47
N GLU A 95 -12.91 -2.77 6.92
CA GLU A 95 -13.23 -2.11 8.19
C GLU A 95 -12.51 -2.77 9.36
N LEU A 96 -11.85 -1.95 10.19
CA LEU A 96 -11.27 -2.40 11.43
C LEU A 96 -12.39 -2.60 12.46
N THR A 97 -12.52 -3.79 12.99
CA THR A 97 -13.62 -4.14 13.89
C THR A 97 -13.22 -4.09 15.37
N SER A 98 -11.93 -4.19 15.66
CA SER A 98 -11.43 -4.21 17.05
C SER A 98 -9.98 -3.77 17.08
N GLY A 99 -9.58 -3.05 18.12
CA GLY A 99 -8.21 -2.63 18.34
C GLY A 99 -7.77 -1.45 17.50
N GLU A 100 -6.47 -1.33 17.33
CA GLU A 100 -5.85 -0.30 16.49
C GLU A 100 -4.74 -0.93 15.66
N ARG A 101 -4.63 -0.47 14.41
CA ARG A 101 -3.58 -0.91 13.49
C ARG A 101 -2.77 0.27 13.00
N TYR A 102 -1.45 0.15 13.12
CA TYR A 102 -0.50 1.15 12.63
C TYR A 102 0.29 0.59 11.46
N ILE A 103 0.35 1.37 10.40
CA ILE A 103 1.09 1.05 9.18
C ILE A 103 1.95 2.25 8.81
N MET A 104 3.21 2.02 8.48
CA MET A 104 4.03 3.04 7.84
C MET A 104 3.87 2.91 6.33
N ARG A 105 3.52 3.99 5.66
CA ARG A 105 3.39 4.04 4.21
C ARG A 105 4.46 4.95 3.63
N GLU A 106 5.12 4.48 2.60
CA GLU A 106 6.11 5.24 1.86
C GLU A 106 5.83 5.09 0.36
N ILE A 107 5.84 6.20 -0.37
CA ILE A 107 5.64 6.19 -1.82
C ILE A 107 6.96 6.61 -2.47
N ILE A 108 7.47 5.75 -3.35
CA ILE A 108 8.68 6.00 -4.11
C ILE A 108 8.26 6.53 -5.48
N THR A 109 8.81 7.68 -5.85
CA THR A 109 8.47 8.37 -7.10
C THR A 109 9.50 8.08 -8.18
N GLY A 110 9.16 8.43 -9.41
CA GLY A 110 10.04 8.29 -10.57
C GLY A 110 9.49 9.07 -11.75
N GLU A 111 10.06 8.85 -12.93
CA GLU A 111 9.57 9.47 -14.15
C GLU A 111 8.13 9.07 -14.44
N PRO A 112 7.29 9.98 -14.98
CA PRO A 112 5.94 9.62 -15.37
C PRO A 112 5.93 8.45 -16.37
N PHE A 113 4.90 7.63 -16.31
CA PHE A 113 4.71 6.55 -17.28
C PHE A 113 4.46 7.16 -18.67
N LYS A 114 5.03 6.51 -19.67
CA LYS A 114 4.90 6.94 -21.07
C LYS A 114 3.77 6.20 -21.77
#